data_9b6b841055aa45b8720c3f672161c238
#
_entry.id   9b6b841055aa45b8720c3f672161c238
#
_cell.length_a   1.000
_cell.length_b   1.000
_cell.length_c   1.000
_cell.angle_alpha   90.00
_cell.angle_beta   90.00
_cell.angle_gamma   90.00
#
_symmetry.space_group_name_H-M   'P 1'
#
loop_
_entity.id
_entity.type
_entity.pdbx_description
1 polymer ?
#
loop_
_entity_poly.entity_id
_entity_poly.type
_entity_poly.pdbx_seq_one_letter_code
_entity_poly.pdbx_strand_id
1 'polypeptide(L)'
;SPDRFDEEKCPACENGYSPRAQNLYDLWYGKIPFDPATTGSTPWGPDTPAIRARAERNIAQAPEYYGRGEAAIAREAQRLADHFNNGWLHHIDQDDVDALIKAGRLYDFTHVVVPGEGWKPKDPPVHPTAAEVNAWSLSGLGHDGINASVVIRARCEREGIDDTCPTCKGHASLEKYEGQRAEAEAWEPTDPPEGDGWQLWETVSEGSPVSPVFA
;
A
#
# COMPACT_ATOMS: atom_id res chain seq x y z
N SER A 1 5.47 -24.42 -15.25
CA SER A 1 6.34 -24.05 -16.35
C SER A 1 7.42 -23.07 -15.91
N PRO A 2 8.44 -23.53 -15.19
CA PRO A 2 9.45 -22.67 -14.54
C PRO A 2 10.23 -21.81 -15.53
N ASP A 3 10.64 -22.40 -16.65
CA ASP A 3 11.54 -21.75 -17.62
C ASP A 3 10.92 -20.54 -18.35
N ARG A 4 9.60 -20.41 -18.32
CA ARG A 4 8.88 -19.30 -18.96
C ARG A 4 8.93 -18.03 -18.14
N PHE A 5 9.19 -18.14 -16.85
CA PHE A 5 9.29 -17.04 -15.92
C PHE A 5 10.73 -16.68 -15.55
N ASP A 6 11.71 -17.36 -16.16
CA ASP A 6 13.13 -17.06 -15.98
C ASP A 6 13.52 -15.81 -16.79
N GLU A 7 12.99 -14.67 -16.37
CA GLU A 7 13.25 -13.36 -16.95
C GLU A 7 14.53 -12.73 -16.37
N GLU A 8 15.12 -11.80 -17.09
CA GLU A 8 16.26 -11.01 -16.58
C GLU A 8 15.75 -9.79 -15.84
N LYS A 9 16.41 -9.46 -14.71
CA LYS A 9 16.07 -8.21 -13.98
C LYS A 9 16.25 -7.00 -14.87
N CYS A 10 15.30 -6.08 -14.82
CA CYS A 10 15.41 -4.82 -15.53
C CYS A 10 16.62 -4.02 -15.02
N PRO A 11 17.56 -3.61 -15.89
CA PRO A 11 18.73 -2.82 -15.47
C PRO A 11 18.38 -1.37 -15.15
N ALA A 12 17.20 -0.88 -15.55
CA ALA A 12 16.79 0.50 -15.40
C ALA A 12 15.93 0.76 -14.16
N CYS A 13 15.45 -0.29 -13.48
CA CYS A 13 14.61 -0.16 -12.28
C CYS A 13 14.74 -1.38 -11.39
N GLU A 14 14.30 -1.24 -10.13
CA GLU A 14 14.25 -2.35 -9.17
C GLU A 14 12.87 -3.03 -9.14
N ASN A 15 11.80 -2.24 -9.22
CA ASN A 15 10.42 -2.69 -8.95
C ASN A 15 9.42 -2.39 -10.08
N GLY A 16 9.89 -2.12 -11.29
CA GLY A 16 9.03 -1.78 -12.41
C GLY A 16 8.56 -0.32 -12.43
N TYR A 17 8.97 0.50 -11.49
CA TYR A 17 8.55 1.89 -11.39
C TYR A 17 9.45 2.84 -12.18
N SER A 18 8.90 3.96 -12.63
CA SER A 18 9.70 5.08 -13.11
C SER A 18 10.56 5.65 -11.97
N PRO A 19 11.65 6.38 -12.26
CA PRO A 19 12.49 6.97 -11.21
C PRO A 19 11.69 7.88 -10.26
N ARG A 20 10.69 8.60 -10.77
CA ARG A 20 9.83 9.45 -9.96
C ARG A 20 8.93 8.65 -9.04
N ALA A 21 8.24 7.65 -9.57
CA ALA A 21 7.39 6.77 -8.76
C ALA A 21 8.20 6.02 -7.69
N GLN A 22 9.39 5.51 -8.05
CA GLN A 22 10.29 4.86 -7.09
C GLN A 22 10.67 5.81 -5.94
N ASN A 23 11.01 7.06 -6.23
CA ASN A 23 11.32 8.07 -5.22
C ASN A 23 10.11 8.32 -4.29
N LEU A 24 8.89 8.40 -4.84
CA LEU A 24 7.66 8.54 -4.04
C LEU A 24 7.40 7.31 -3.17
N TYR A 25 7.63 6.09 -3.68
CA TYR A 25 7.55 4.88 -2.87
C TYR A 25 8.60 4.84 -1.75
N ASP A 26 9.83 5.29 -2.02
CA ASP A 26 10.89 5.34 -1.02
C ASP A 26 10.58 6.36 0.09
N LEU A 27 9.96 7.49 -0.24
CA LEU A 27 9.41 8.43 0.73
C LEU A 27 8.26 7.80 1.54
N TRP A 28 7.33 7.12 0.86
CA TRP A 28 6.15 6.51 1.51
C TRP A 28 6.54 5.45 2.54
N TYR A 29 7.48 4.61 2.20
CA TYR A 29 7.94 3.51 3.06
C TYR A 29 9.12 3.87 3.97
N GLY A 30 9.51 5.15 4.03
CA GLY A 30 10.56 5.65 4.92
C GLY A 30 11.97 5.17 4.58
N LYS A 31 12.23 4.75 3.33
CA LYS A 31 13.59 4.45 2.86
C LYS A 31 14.44 5.70 2.72
N ILE A 32 13.81 6.82 2.45
CA ILE A 32 14.40 8.15 2.49
C ILE A 32 13.59 9.03 3.45
N PRO A 33 14.23 10.01 4.12
CA PRO A 33 13.55 10.87 5.08
C PRO A 33 12.35 11.60 4.45
N PHE A 34 11.23 11.60 5.16
CA PHE A 34 10.02 12.30 4.77
C PHE A 34 9.94 13.65 5.47
N ASP A 35 9.56 14.67 4.74
CA ASP A 35 9.22 15.99 5.26
C ASP A 35 7.75 16.31 4.89
N PRO A 36 6.84 16.52 5.86
CA PRO A 36 5.45 16.89 5.62
C PRO A 36 5.28 18.08 4.66
N ALA A 37 6.19 19.05 4.68
CA ALA A 37 6.13 20.20 3.80
C ALA A 37 6.20 19.83 2.31
N THR A 38 6.84 18.71 1.96
CA THR A 38 6.95 18.24 0.56
C THR A 38 5.63 17.79 -0.04
N THR A 39 4.64 17.46 0.80
CA THR A 39 3.29 17.08 0.36
C THR A 39 2.28 18.20 0.48
N GLY A 40 2.70 19.38 0.94
CA GLY A 40 1.81 20.51 1.21
C GLY A 40 1.01 20.38 2.51
N SER A 41 1.35 19.39 3.35
CA SER A 41 0.73 19.19 4.65
C SER A 41 1.39 20.04 5.75
N THR A 42 0.65 20.29 6.82
CA THR A 42 1.18 20.91 8.03
C THR A 42 1.66 19.81 8.97
N PRO A 43 2.91 19.91 9.48
CA PRO A 43 3.40 18.96 10.49
C PRO A 43 2.52 18.92 11.74
N TRP A 44 2.39 17.73 12.31
CA TRP A 44 1.73 17.55 13.60
C TRP A 44 2.53 18.20 14.72
N GLY A 45 1.86 18.98 15.54
CA GLY A 45 2.43 19.50 16.81
C GLY A 45 1.86 18.75 18.02
N PRO A 46 2.54 18.77 19.18
CA PRO A 46 2.05 18.13 20.39
C PRO A 46 0.72 18.72 20.90
N ASP A 47 0.42 19.97 20.57
CA ASP A 47 -0.82 20.65 20.94
C ASP A 47 -1.95 20.45 19.91
N THR A 48 -1.67 19.76 18.80
CA THR A 48 -2.71 19.44 17.81
C THR A 48 -3.80 18.59 18.45
N PRO A 49 -5.10 18.94 18.33
CA PRO A 49 -6.16 18.23 19.03
C PRO A 49 -6.17 16.71 18.81
N ALA A 50 -5.91 16.26 17.58
CA ALA A 50 -5.88 14.83 17.26
C ALA A 50 -4.70 14.08 17.93
N ILE A 51 -3.52 14.70 17.98
CA ILE A 51 -2.33 14.18 18.69
C ILE A 51 -2.59 14.12 20.18
N ARG A 52 -3.08 15.22 20.76
CA ARG A 52 -3.37 15.30 22.19
C ARG A 52 -4.40 14.27 22.63
N ALA A 53 -5.50 14.15 21.89
CA ALA A 53 -6.53 13.14 22.16
C ALA A 53 -5.99 11.71 22.07
N ARG A 54 -5.04 11.43 21.17
CA ARG A 54 -4.36 10.12 21.08
C ARG A 54 -3.46 9.89 22.29
N ALA A 55 -2.68 10.90 22.72
CA ALA A 55 -1.84 10.82 23.90
C ALA A 55 -2.67 10.55 25.17
N GLU A 56 -3.77 11.27 25.36
CA GLU A 56 -4.69 11.08 26.48
C GLU A 56 -5.26 9.66 26.53
N ARG A 57 -5.66 9.09 25.36
CA ARG A 57 -6.11 7.69 25.27
C ARG A 57 -5.02 6.69 25.66
N ASN A 58 -3.78 6.88 25.17
CA ASN A 58 -2.66 6.01 25.52
C ASN A 58 -2.37 6.03 27.02
N ILE A 59 -2.36 7.22 27.64
CA ILE A 59 -2.19 7.40 29.10
C ILE A 59 -3.32 6.70 29.87
N ALA A 60 -4.58 6.85 29.43
CA ALA A 60 -5.72 6.23 30.08
C ALA A 60 -5.70 4.70 30.00
N GLN A 61 -5.19 4.14 28.89
CA GLN A 61 -5.10 2.70 28.66
C GLN A 61 -3.96 2.03 29.43
N ALA A 62 -2.82 2.69 29.56
CA ALA A 62 -1.63 2.11 30.19
C ALA A 62 -0.86 3.13 31.06
N PRO A 63 -1.47 3.64 32.15
CA PRO A 63 -0.87 4.68 32.98
C PRO A 63 0.39 4.22 33.73
N GLU A 64 0.56 2.94 33.95
CA GLU A 64 1.79 2.33 34.53
C GLU A 64 2.98 2.40 33.57
N TYR A 65 2.74 2.44 32.27
CA TYR A 65 3.78 2.51 31.25
C TYR A 65 4.09 3.95 30.85
N TYR A 66 3.06 4.75 30.56
CA TYR A 66 3.21 6.13 30.07
C TYR A 66 3.37 7.16 31.18
N GLY A 67 2.99 6.83 32.42
CA GLY A 67 2.87 7.75 33.52
C GLY A 67 1.47 8.38 33.63
N ARG A 68 1.32 9.38 34.49
CA ARG A 68 0.04 10.03 34.76
C ARG A 68 0.17 11.55 34.72
N GLY A 69 -0.96 12.21 34.49
CA GLY A 69 -1.09 13.67 34.55
C GLY A 69 -0.55 14.39 33.31
N GLU A 70 -0.63 15.71 33.34
CA GLU A 70 -0.36 16.58 32.20
C GLU A 70 1.06 16.42 31.62
N ALA A 71 2.06 16.26 32.47
CA ALA A 71 3.44 16.07 32.04
C ALA A 71 3.64 14.76 31.24
N ALA A 72 2.90 13.70 31.57
CA ALA A 72 2.92 12.46 30.83
C ALA A 72 2.20 12.63 29.47
N ILE A 73 1.07 13.31 29.45
CA ILE A 73 0.34 13.62 28.21
C ILE A 73 1.21 14.45 27.26
N ALA A 74 1.87 15.48 27.75
CA ALA A 74 2.74 16.32 26.92
C ALA A 74 3.93 15.55 26.31
N ARG A 75 4.59 14.68 27.09
CA ARG A 75 5.68 13.82 26.58
C ARG A 75 5.17 12.85 25.49
N GLU A 76 4.03 12.20 25.75
CA GLU A 76 3.46 11.25 24.78
C GLU A 76 2.96 11.97 23.52
N ALA A 77 2.37 13.16 23.66
CA ALA A 77 1.95 13.98 22.53
C ALA A 77 3.16 14.41 21.66
N GLN A 78 4.27 14.80 22.27
CA GLN A 78 5.49 15.12 21.52
C GLN A 78 6.02 13.88 20.79
N ARG A 79 6.12 12.74 21.47
CA ARG A 79 6.55 11.46 20.86
C ARG A 79 5.66 11.05 19.67
N LEU A 80 4.35 11.22 19.81
CA LEU A 80 3.39 10.93 18.75
C LEU A 80 3.54 11.88 17.56
N ALA A 81 3.69 13.19 17.82
CA ALA A 81 3.92 14.18 16.78
C ALA A 81 5.19 13.84 15.97
N ASP A 82 6.30 13.57 16.66
CA ASP A 82 7.55 13.19 16.02
C ASP A 82 7.40 11.89 15.19
N HIS A 83 6.72 10.89 15.74
CA HIS A 83 6.48 9.62 15.07
C HIS A 83 5.64 9.78 13.80
N PHE A 84 4.51 10.47 13.89
CA PHE A 84 3.59 10.63 12.76
C PHE A 84 4.11 11.59 11.69
N ASN A 85 5.00 12.53 12.05
CA ASN A 85 5.66 13.37 11.06
C ASN A 85 6.69 12.65 10.20
N ASN A 86 7.10 11.44 10.56
CA ASN A 86 8.04 10.64 9.78
C ASN A 86 7.38 9.80 8.68
N GLY A 87 6.06 9.87 8.53
CA GLY A 87 5.33 9.04 7.58
C GLY A 87 4.34 9.82 6.71
N TRP A 88 4.47 9.72 5.40
CA TRP A 88 3.58 10.37 4.43
C TRP A 88 2.11 9.95 4.59
N LEU A 89 1.84 8.72 5.02
CA LEU A 89 0.50 8.20 5.30
C LEU A 89 -0.40 9.15 6.11
N HIS A 90 0.21 9.99 6.97
CA HIS A 90 -0.47 10.91 7.86
C HIS A 90 -0.48 12.37 7.35
N HIS A 91 -0.06 12.55 6.09
CA HIS A 91 0.20 13.86 5.49
C HIS A 91 -0.23 13.93 4.02
N ILE A 92 -1.36 13.32 3.69
CA ILE A 92 -1.95 13.41 2.35
C ILE A 92 -2.65 14.75 2.15
N ASP A 93 -2.66 15.24 0.90
CA ASP A 93 -3.40 16.44 0.50
C ASP A 93 -4.83 16.13 0.01
N GLN A 94 -5.60 17.15 -0.37
CA GLN A 94 -6.97 16.94 -0.82
C GLN A 94 -7.05 16.19 -2.14
N ASP A 95 -6.12 16.44 -3.06
CA ASP A 95 -6.07 15.73 -4.33
C ASP A 95 -5.77 14.23 -4.14
N ASP A 96 -4.98 13.88 -3.12
CA ASP A 96 -4.74 12.48 -2.73
C ASP A 96 -6.02 11.84 -2.18
N VAL A 97 -6.78 12.56 -1.34
CA VAL A 97 -8.09 12.10 -0.83
C VAL A 97 -9.07 11.85 -1.97
N ASP A 98 -9.14 12.78 -2.92
CA ASP A 98 -10.02 12.69 -4.08
C ASP A 98 -9.67 11.48 -4.95
N ALA A 99 -8.36 11.24 -5.16
CA ALA A 99 -7.88 10.05 -5.88
C ALA A 99 -8.24 8.75 -5.15
N LEU A 100 -8.11 8.71 -3.82
CA LEU A 100 -8.49 7.55 -3.01
C LEU A 100 -9.99 7.26 -3.10
N ILE A 101 -10.85 8.29 -3.03
CA ILE A 101 -12.30 8.13 -3.18
C ILE A 101 -12.65 7.62 -4.58
N LYS A 102 -12.05 8.21 -5.61
CA LYS A 102 -12.22 7.78 -7.01
C LYS A 102 -11.80 6.31 -7.22
N ALA A 103 -10.79 5.84 -6.51
CA ALA A 103 -10.32 4.46 -6.53
C ALA A 103 -11.12 3.52 -5.61
N GLY A 104 -12.25 3.95 -5.06
CA GLY A 104 -13.09 3.13 -4.17
C GLY A 104 -12.43 2.85 -2.81
N ARG A 105 -11.68 3.81 -2.29
CA ARG A 105 -11.07 3.74 -0.95
C ARG A 105 -11.83 4.65 0.02
N LEU A 106 -11.38 4.71 1.27
CA LEU A 106 -11.95 5.54 2.34
C LEU A 106 -13.43 5.25 2.63
N TYR A 107 -13.82 3.97 2.60
CA TYR A 107 -15.21 3.54 2.88
C TYR A 107 -15.68 3.93 4.26
N ASP A 108 -14.80 4.00 5.27
CA ASP A 108 -15.14 4.49 6.62
C ASP A 108 -15.77 5.90 6.59
N PHE A 109 -15.41 6.72 5.62
CA PHE A 109 -16.00 8.06 5.43
C PHE A 109 -17.22 8.05 4.52
N THR A 110 -17.11 7.37 3.38
CA THR A 110 -18.05 7.48 2.27
C THR A 110 -19.21 6.49 2.35
N HIS A 111 -19.07 5.43 3.14
CA HIS A 111 -20.06 4.36 3.24
C HIS A 111 -20.50 4.12 4.69
N VAL A 112 -21.57 3.34 4.83
CA VAL A 112 -22.09 2.83 6.10
C VAL A 112 -22.32 1.32 5.95
N VAL A 113 -22.04 0.57 7.02
CA VAL A 113 -22.34 -0.87 7.06
C VAL A 113 -23.81 -1.07 7.37
N VAL A 114 -24.53 -1.71 6.45
CA VAL A 114 -25.94 -2.12 6.66
C VAL A 114 -25.96 -3.61 6.98
N PRO A 115 -26.49 -4.02 8.15
CA PRO A 115 -26.55 -5.43 8.53
C PRO A 115 -27.25 -6.28 7.45
N GLY A 116 -26.58 -7.34 6.99
CA GLY A 116 -27.07 -8.24 5.94
C GLY A 116 -26.90 -7.74 4.50
N GLU A 117 -26.56 -6.47 4.29
CA GLU A 117 -26.41 -5.88 2.95
C GLU A 117 -24.97 -5.39 2.64
N GLY A 118 -24.10 -5.32 3.67
CA GLY A 118 -22.72 -4.88 3.53
C GLY A 118 -22.56 -3.35 3.47
N TRP A 119 -21.50 -2.89 2.81
CA TRP A 119 -21.19 -1.47 2.67
C TRP A 119 -22.12 -0.80 1.66
N LYS A 120 -22.77 0.30 2.07
CA LYS A 120 -23.63 1.14 1.22
C LYS A 120 -23.14 2.58 1.23
N PRO A 121 -23.15 3.29 0.09
CA PRO A 121 -22.85 4.71 0.08
C PRO A 121 -23.76 5.48 1.04
N LYS A 122 -23.17 6.45 1.74
CA LYS A 122 -23.95 7.38 2.57
C LYS A 122 -24.83 8.28 1.70
N ASP A 123 -26.01 8.58 2.18
CA ASP A 123 -26.92 9.53 1.59
C ASP A 123 -27.30 10.59 2.64
N PRO A 124 -26.96 11.88 2.43
CA PRO A 124 -26.23 12.43 1.30
C PRO A 124 -24.76 11.94 1.24
N PRO A 125 -24.13 11.96 0.04
CA PRO A 125 -22.74 11.59 -0.13
C PRO A 125 -21.80 12.42 0.75
N VAL A 126 -20.83 11.75 1.39
CA VAL A 126 -19.80 12.39 2.25
C VAL A 126 -18.50 12.47 1.50
N HIS A 127 -17.88 13.64 1.50
CA HIS A 127 -16.57 13.90 0.92
C HIS A 127 -15.65 14.43 2.03
N PRO A 128 -14.79 13.59 2.63
CA PRO A 128 -13.93 14.00 3.73
C PRO A 128 -12.85 14.98 3.26
N THR A 129 -12.43 15.84 4.15
CA THR A 129 -11.26 16.71 3.96
C THR A 129 -9.96 15.95 4.25
N ALA A 130 -8.85 16.41 3.67
CA ALA A 130 -7.53 15.86 3.98
C ALA A 130 -7.21 15.94 5.49
N ALA A 131 -7.63 17.01 6.17
CA ALA A 131 -7.45 17.15 7.61
C ALA A 131 -8.17 16.05 8.41
N GLU A 132 -9.41 15.72 8.04
CA GLU A 132 -10.19 14.64 8.66
C GLU A 132 -9.55 13.28 8.42
N VAL A 133 -9.12 13.00 7.18
CA VAL A 133 -8.48 11.72 6.83
C VAL A 133 -7.13 11.57 7.53
N ASN A 134 -6.30 12.62 7.55
CA ASN A 134 -5.03 12.62 8.26
C ASN A 134 -5.22 12.42 9.77
N ALA A 135 -6.19 13.09 10.40
CA ALA A 135 -6.51 12.89 11.82
C ALA A 135 -7.00 11.47 12.11
N TRP A 136 -7.85 10.91 11.24
CA TRP A 136 -8.33 9.53 11.34
C TRP A 136 -7.20 8.51 11.23
N SER A 137 -6.23 8.73 10.34
CA SER A 137 -5.09 7.83 10.14
C SER A 137 -4.24 7.63 11.40
N LEU A 138 -4.25 8.58 12.35
CA LEU A 138 -3.56 8.48 13.64
C LEU A 138 -4.15 7.38 14.55
N SER A 139 -5.31 6.85 14.25
CA SER A 139 -5.91 5.75 15.02
C SER A 139 -5.25 4.39 14.76
N GLY A 140 -4.41 4.27 13.73
CA GLY A 140 -3.71 3.05 13.36
C GLY A 140 -4.50 2.07 12.49
N LEU A 141 -5.73 2.44 12.05
CA LEU A 141 -6.62 1.59 11.23
C LEU A 141 -6.64 1.99 9.75
N GLY A 142 -5.91 3.03 9.35
CA GLY A 142 -6.09 3.70 8.07
C GLY A 142 -5.38 3.11 6.87
N HIS A 143 -4.50 2.13 7.02
CA HIS A 143 -3.61 1.75 5.91
C HIS A 143 -4.31 1.06 4.74
N ASP A 144 -5.44 0.39 4.93
CA ASP A 144 -6.22 -0.14 3.81
C ASP A 144 -7.03 0.94 3.08
N GLY A 145 -7.46 1.97 3.80
CA GLY A 145 -8.16 3.13 3.25
C GLY A 145 -7.23 4.09 2.51
N ILE A 146 -6.01 4.28 3.02
CA ILE A 146 -4.99 5.16 2.43
C ILE A 146 -3.95 4.29 1.71
N ASN A 147 -4.17 4.07 0.43
CA ASN A 147 -3.37 3.15 -0.38
C ASN A 147 -2.23 3.87 -1.11
N ALA A 148 -1.00 3.43 -0.85
CA ALA A 148 0.22 4.01 -1.43
C ALA A 148 0.18 4.08 -2.97
N SER A 149 -0.20 2.98 -3.63
CA SER A 149 -0.17 2.92 -5.09
C SER A 149 -1.16 3.89 -5.74
N VAL A 150 -2.32 4.10 -5.12
CA VAL A 150 -3.32 5.06 -5.60
C VAL A 150 -2.80 6.49 -5.48
N VAL A 151 -2.26 6.85 -4.31
CA VAL A 151 -1.71 8.20 -4.06
C VAL A 151 -0.53 8.49 -4.99
N ILE A 152 0.42 7.56 -5.08
CA ILE A 152 1.64 7.75 -5.87
C ILE A 152 1.32 7.85 -7.37
N ARG A 153 0.44 6.99 -7.89
CA ARG A 153 0.00 7.07 -9.28
C ARG A 153 -0.70 8.39 -9.56
N ALA A 154 -1.62 8.82 -8.70
CA ALA A 154 -2.31 10.09 -8.86
C ALA A 154 -1.35 11.29 -8.86
N ARG A 155 -0.29 11.26 -8.05
CA ARG A 155 0.74 12.31 -8.07
C ARG A 155 1.56 12.29 -9.34
N CYS A 156 1.98 11.12 -9.82
CA CYS A 156 2.66 10.99 -11.11
C CYS A 156 1.77 11.52 -12.26
N GLU A 157 0.49 11.16 -12.28
CA GLU A 157 -0.49 11.68 -13.27
C GLU A 157 -0.59 13.21 -13.24
N ARG A 158 -0.68 13.83 -12.05
CA ARG A 158 -0.71 15.29 -11.89
C ARG A 158 0.57 15.97 -12.38
N GLU A 159 1.70 15.32 -12.25
CA GLU A 159 3.00 15.78 -12.75
C GLU A 159 3.22 15.49 -14.24
N GLY A 160 2.29 14.78 -14.91
CA GLY A 160 2.42 14.36 -16.30
C GLY A 160 3.51 13.30 -16.52
N ILE A 161 3.79 12.48 -15.50
CA ILE A 161 4.85 11.45 -15.50
C ILE A 161 4.17 10.08 -15.44
N ASP A 162 4.64 9.14 -16.28
CA ASP A 162 4.26 7.74 -16.17
C ASP A 162 4.84 7.14 -14.88
N ASP A 163 4.03 6.39 -14.12
CA ASP A 163 4.46 5.72 -12.90
C ASP A 163 5.26 4.44 -13.18
N THR A 164 5.22 3.92 -14.40
CA THR A 164 5.92 2.70 -14.81
C THR A 164 7.30 2.95 -15.41
N CYS A 165 8.20 2.00 -15.23
CA CYS A 165 9.52 2.04 -15.87
C CYS A 165 9.38 1.93 -17.39
N PRO A 166 9.92 2.88 -18.19
CA PRO A 166 9.77 2.85 -19.63
C PRO A 166 10.49 1.67 -20.30
N THR A 167 11.51 1.11 -19.65
CA THR A 167 12.31 -0.01 -20.19
C THR A 167 11.56 -1.33 -20.08
N CYS A 168 11.04 -1.66 -18.90
CA CYS A 168 10.32 -2.92 -18.66
C CYS A 168 8.80 -2.78 -18.62
N LYS A 169 8.27 -1.58 -18.80
CA LYS A 169 6.83 -1.28 -18.81
C LYS A 169 6.09 -1.77 -17.54
N GLY A 170 6.76 -1.66 -16.40
CA GLY A 170 6.19 -2.03 -15.10
C GLY A 170 6.49 -3.45 -14.64
N HIS A 171 7.08 -4.32 -15.47
CA HIS A 171 7.31 -5.73 -15.14
C HIS A 171 8.51 -5.99 -14.20
N ALA A 172 9.37 -5.02 -13.97
CA ALA A 172 10.64 -5.15 -13.22
C ALA A 172 11.66 -6.11 -13.86
N SER A 173 11.30 -6.77 -14.94
CA SER A 173 12.10 -7.76 -15.66
C SER A 173 11.97 -7.59 -17.17
N LEU A 174 12.93 -8.13 -17.91
CA LEU A 174 12.95 -8.14 -19.36
C LEU A 174 12.83 -9.59 -19.86
N GLU A 175 12.14 -9.77 -20.97
CA GLU A 175 12.07 -11.04 -21.67
C GLU A 175 13.45 -11.44 -22.22
N LYS A 176 13.85 -12.69 -22.10
CA LYS A 176 15.06 -13.23 -22.72
C LYS A 176 14.94 -13.39 -24.24
N TYR A 177 13.71 -13.53 -24.73
CA TYR A 177 13.37 -13.57 -26.15
C TYR A 177 11.96 -12.98 -26.34
N GLU A 178 11.71 -12.47 -27.53
CA GLU A 178 10.43 -11.86 -27.88
C GLU A 178 9.26 -12.85 -27.74
N GLY A 179 8.22 -12.48 -26.99
CA GLY A 179 7.03 -13.31 -26.78
C GLY A 179 7.09 -14.28 -25.59
N GLN A 180 8.22 -14.33 -24.85
CA GLN A 180 8.35 -15.20 -23.67
C GLN A 180 7.22 -14.99 -22.66
N ARG A 181 6.85 -13.72 -22.40
CA ARG A 181 5.78 -13.39 -21.46
C ARG A 181 4.42 -13.81 -21.98
N ALA A 182 4.16 -13.60 -23.26
CA ALA A 182 2.92 -14.04 -23.89
C ALA A 182 2.78 -15.57 -23.86
N GLU A 183 3.87 -16.31 -24.05
CA GLU A 183 3.88 -17.77 -23.90
C GLU A 183 3.61 -18.19 -22.44
N ALA A 184 4.18 -17.46 -21.47
CA ALA A 184 3.96 -17.73 -20.06
C ALA A 184 2.50 -17.46 -19.65
N GLU A 185 1.91 -16.37 -20.14
CA GLU A 185 0.50 -16.00 -19.89
C GLU A 185 -0.49 -16.97 -20.57
N ALA A 186 -0.14 -17.48 -21.74
CA ALA A 186 -0.96 -18.45 -22.48
C ALA A 186 -0.81 -19.89 -21.95
N TRP A 187 0.07 -20.13 -20.99
CA TRP A 187 0.28 -21.48 -20.48
C TRP A 187 -0.90 -21.94 -19.62
N GLU A 188 -1.43 -23.09 -19.99
CA GLU A 188 -2.45 -23.79 -19.22
C GLU A 188 -1.81 -24.94 -18.44
N PRO A 189 -2.21 -25.18 -17.18
CA PRO A 189 -1.79 -26.34 -16.43
C PRO A 189 -2.19 -27.63 -17.18
N THR A 190 -1.26 -28.56 -17.33
CA THR A 190 -1.56 -29.89 -17.84
C THR A 190 -1.88 -30.81 -16.67
N ASP A 191 -3.05 -31.43 -16.72
CA ASP A 191 -3.38 -32.51 -15.80
C ASP A 191 -2.38 -33.66 -15.91
N PRO A 192 -2.16 -34.40 -14.81
CA PRO A 192 -1.37 -35.63 -14.86
C PRO A 192 -1.90 -36.55 -15.96
N PRO A 193 -1.04 -37.19 -16.76
CA PRO A 193 -1.50 -38.15 -17.79
C PRO A 193 -2.29 -39.27 -17.11
N GLU A 194 -3.47 -39.57 -17.65
CA GLU A 194 -4.25 -40.72 -17.23
C GLU A 194 -3.71 -41.98 -17.90
N GLY A 195 -3.62 -43.09 -17.17
CA GLY A 195 -3.17 -44.38 -17.71
C GLY A 195 -2.51 -45.28 -16.66
N ASP A 196 -2.08 -46.45 -17.11
CA ASP A 196 -1.37 -47.41 -16.29
C ASP A 196 0.06 -46.90 -16.01
N GLY A 197 0.35 -46.55 -14.76
CA GLY A 197 1.65 -46.07 -14.35
C GLY A 197 1.53 -45.09 -13.17
N TRP A 198 2.68 -44.69 -12.66
CA TRP A 198 2.75 -43.71 -11.58
C TRP A 198 3.85 -42.67 -11.84
N GLN A 199 3.64 -41.46 -11.30
CA GLN A 199 4.53 -40.34 -11.49
C GLN A 199 4.59 -39.57 -10.18
N LEU A 200 5.77 -39.03 -9.83
CA LEU A 200 5.93 -38.12 -8.71
C LEU A 200 5.53 -36.73 -9.14
N TRP A 201 4.68 -36.12 -8.33
CA TRP A 201 4.25 -34.74 -8.49
C TRP A 201 4.65 -33.90 -7.28
N GLU A 202 5.15 -32.73 -7.53
CA GLU A 202 5.29 -31.71 -6.52
C GLU A 202 3.91 -31.12 -6.21
N THR A 203 3.55 -31.04 -4.94
CA THR A 203 2.22 -30.56 -4.50
C THR A 203 2.26 -29.12 -3.96
N VAL A 204 3.31 -28.39 -4.28
CA VAL A 204 3.43 -26.96 -3.90
C VAL A 204 2.83 -26.13 -5.02
N SER A 205 1.92 -25.23 -4.65
CA SER A 205 1.16 -24.38 -5.59
C SER A 205 0.32 -25.20 -6.57
N GLU A 206 0.45 -24.96 -7.88
CA GLU A 206 -0.32 -25.63 -8.93
C GLU A 206 0.10 -27.10 -9.19
N GLY A 207 1.18 -27.51 -8.57
CA GLY A 207 1.77 -28.83 -8.78
C GLY A 207 2.46 -28.99 -10.14
N SER A 208 3.48 -29.85 -10.21
CA SER A 208 4.14 -30.19 -11.46
C SER A 208 4.76 -31.58 -11.41
N PRO A 209 4.86 -32.32 -12.55
CA PRO A 209 5.55 -33.59 -12.58
C PRO A 209 7.06 -33.38 -12.36
N VAL A 210 7.62 -34.07 -11.37
CA VAL A 210 9.05 -34.05 -11.06
C VAL A 210 9.77 -35.33 -11.41
N SER A 211 9.05 -36.30 -12.03
CA SER A 211 9.63 -37.54 -12.54
C SER A 211 9.00 -37.93 -13.88
N PRO A 212 9.65 -38.80 -14.67
CA PRO A 212 8.98 -39.49 -15.77
C PRO A 212 7.87 -40.43 -15.24
N VAL A 213 6.99 -40.86 -16.11
CA VAL A 213 6.00 -41.93 -15.80
C VAL A 213 6.71 -43.27 -15.72
N PHE A 214 6.46 -43.97 -14.63
CA PHE A 214 6.96 -45.35 -14.42
C PHE A 214 5.82 -46.34 -14.64
N ALA A 215 6.14 -47.43 -15.33
CA ALA A 215 5.21 -48.53 -15.58
C ALA A 215 5.11 -49.47 -14.36
#